data_5aaf12e66bfbbd0c89bd1761a77f5452
#
_entry.id   5aaf12e66bfbbd0c89bd1761a77f5452
#
_cell.length_a   1.000
_cell.length_b   1.000
_cell.length_c   1.000
_cell.angle_alpha   90.00
_cell.angle_beta   90.00
_cell.angle_gamma   90.00
#
_symmetry.space_group_name_H-M   'P 1'
#
loop_
_entity.id
_entity.type
_entity.pdbx_description
1 polymer ?
#
loop_
_entity_poly.entity_id
_entity_poly.type
_entity_poly.pdbx_seq_one_letter_code
_entity_poly.pdbx_strand_id
1 'polypeptide(L)'
;MTASVTPLQRELIRQLYDRGHAAEMLPFLLMGWVECTVGTAYDWVHSGLLCNVHTSSNGNFSQVSQITHTGALLIGTYDNFTDGDPSGFLRNINSHMPTATQNHLLFIERTGHTYQQKHQEVADKILQLLRDWQEVAKQ
;
A
#
# COMPACT_ATOMS: atom_id res chain seq x y z
N MET A 1 12.65 3.92 9.44
CA MET A 1 12.73 2.55 9.97
C MET A 1 11.32 1.97 9.94
N THR A 2 11.03 1.12 8.99
CA THR A 2 9.77 0.37 8.99
C THR A 2 9.86 -0.65 10.12
N ALA A 3 9.06 -0.47 11.16
CA ALA A 3 8.95 -1.44 12.23
C ALA A 3 8.38 -2.74 11.64
N SER A 4 9.22 -3.72 11.44
CA SER A 4 8.81 -5.02 10.91
C SER A 4 8.28 -5.89 12.05
N VAL A 5 7.31 -6.74 11.73
CA VAL A 5 6.83 -7.77 12.67
C VAL A 5 7.93 -8.82 12.85
N THR A 6 8.39 -9.01 14.09
CA THR A 6 9.46 -9.99 14.41
C THR A 6 8.95 -11.42 14.25
N PRO A 7 9.85 -12.41 14.05
CA PRO A 7 9.45 -13.83 14.02
C PRO A 7 8.72 -14.27 15.29
N LEU A 8 9.13 -13.77 16.47
CA LEU A 8 8.46 -14.07 17.74
C LEU A 8 7.03 -13.50 17.78
N GLN A 9 6.84 -12.28 17.30
CA GLN A 9 5.51 -11.66 17.21
C GLN A 9 4.61 -12.42 16.23
N ARG A 10 5.13 -12.84 15.07
CA ARG A 10 4.39 -13.66 14.11
C ARG A 10 3.91 -14.97 14.73
N GLU A 11 4.79 -15.65 15.46
CA GLU A 11 4.44 -16.90 16.13
C GLU A 11 3.41 -16.69 17.24
N LEU A 12 3.52 -15.63 18.03
CA LEU A 12 2.55 -15.30 19.06
C LEU A 12 1.16 -15.01 18.46
N ILE A 13 1.10 -14.23 17.38
CA ILE A 13 -0.14 -13.96 16.65
C ILE A 13 -0.77 -15.28 16.18
N ARG A 14 0.01 -16.16 15.58
CA ARG A 14 -0.48 -17.48 15.12
C ARG A 14 -1.04 -18.32 16.29
N GLN A 15 -0.31 -18.39 17.39
CA GLN A 15 -0.74 -19.17 18.57
C GLN A 15 -2.05 -18.63 19.17
N LEU A 16 -2.18 -17.31 19.29
CA LEU A 16 -3.41 -16.70 19.80
C LEU A 16 -4.59 -16.94 18.85
N TYR A 17 -4.36 -16.83 17.56
CA TYR A 17 -5.37 -17.11 16.55
C TYR A 17 -5.84 -18.58 16.60
N ASP A 18 -4.90 -19.53 16.62
CA ASP A 18 -5.18 -20.97 16.65
C ASP A 18 -5.93 -21.39 17.93
N ARG A 19 -5.75 -20.65 19.03
CA ARG A 19 -6.46 -20.90 20.30
C ARG A 19 -7.85 -20.24 20.35
N GLY A 20 -8.30 -19.60 19.28
CA GLY A 20 -9.62 -19.01 19.20
C GLY A 20 -9.75 -17.58 19.72
N HIS A 21 -8.63 -16.86 19.93
CA HIS A 21 -8.62 -15.50 20.45
C HIS A 21 -8.72 -14.43 19.35
N ALA A 22 -9.22 -14.77 18.16
CA ALA A 22 -9.23 -13.87 17.01
C ALA A 22 -9.94 -12.51 17.25
N ALA A 23 -11.00 -12.51 18.08
CA ALA A 23 -11.76 -11.29 18.39
C ALA A 23 -11.15 -10.44 19.52
N GLU A 24 -10.14 -10.95 20.20
CA GLU A 24 -9.48 -10.25 21.30
C GLU A 24 -8.43 -9.26 20.76
N MET A 25 -8.19 -8.19 21.54
CA MET A 25 -7.15 -7.23 21.20
C MET A 25 -5.76 -7.88 21.29
N LEU A 26 -4.92 -7.58 20.31
CA LEU A 26 -3.52 -8.01 20.31
C LEU A 26 -2.82 -7.41 21.54
N PRO A 27 -2.01 -8.18 22.33
CA PRO A 27 -1.39 -7.67 23.54
C PRO A 27 -0.18 -6.75 23.32
N PHE A 28 0.06 -6.34 22.08
CA PHE A 28 1.10 -5.38 21.70
C PHE A 28 0.67 -4.63 20.44
N LEU A 29 1.35 -3.52 20.13
CA LEU A 29 1.09 -2.76 18.91
C LEU A 29 1.75 -3.45 17.70
N LEU A 30 0.96 -3.83 16.70
CA LEU A 30 1.48 -4.40 15.45
C LEU A 30 2.37 -3.35 14.76
N MET A 31 3.57 -3.75 14.34
CA MET A 31 4.59 -2.86 13.77
C MET A 31 4.96 -1.67 14.68
N GLY A 32 4.64 -1.76 15.97
CA GLY A 32 4.96 -0.74 16.97
C GLY A 32 3.96 0.43 17.06
N TRP A 33 2.89 0.45 16.23
CA TRP A 33 1.96 1.59 16.21
C TRP A 33 0.51 1.24 15.89
N VAL A 34 0.22 0.04 15.39
CA VAL A 34 -1.15 -0.36 15.03
C VAL A 34 -1.81 -1.14 16.17
N GLU A 35 -2.89 -0.59 16.70
CA GLU A 35 -3.77 -1.27 17.64
C GLU A 35 -4.84 -2.05 16.86
N CYS A 36 -4.90 -3.36 17.05
CA CYS A 36 -5.84 -4.22 16.32
C CYS A 36 -6.13 -5.52 17.07
N THR A 37 -7.14 -6.26 16.59
CA THR A 37 -7.43 -7.61 17.11
C THR A 37 -6.41 -8.63 16.62
N VAL A 38 -6.36 -9.77 17.31
CA VAL A 38 -5.53 -10.91 16.90
C VAL A 38 -5.90 -11.37 15.49
N GLY A 39 -7.19 -11.42 15.14
CA GLY A 39 -7.64 -11.80 13.80
C GLY A 39 -7.12 -10.85 12.72
N THR A 40 -7.22 -9.55 12.93
CA THR A 40 -6.69 -8.55 12.00
C THR A 40 -5.17 -8.69 11.86
N ALA A 41 -4.45 -8.85 12.97
CA ALA A 41 -3.00 -9.06 12.93
C ALA A 41 -2.62 -10.35 12.19
N TYR A 42 -3.37 -11.43 12.42
CA TYR A 42 -3.15 -12.70 11.72
C TYR A 42 -3.31 -12.56 10.20
N ASP A 43 -4.41 -11.96 9.76
CA ASP A 43 -4.65 -11.72 8.34
C ASP A 43 -3.55 -10.84 7.73
N TRP A 44 -3.11 -9.81 8.45
CA TRP A 44 -2.05 -8.92 7.98
C TRP A 44 -0.71 -9.63 7.79
N VAL A 45 -0.30 -10.48 8.73
CA VAL A 45 1.04 -11.09 8.71
C VAL A 45 1.12 -12.45 8.04
N HIS A 46 0.01 -13.17 7.92
CA HIS A 46 -0.04 -14.52 7.37
C HIS A 46 -0.81 -14.63 6.05
N SER A 47 -1.57 -13.61 5.66
CA SER A 47 -2.25 -13.62 4.38
C SER A 47 -1.32 -13.21 3.24
N GLY A 48 -1.14 -14.07 2.25
CA GLY A 48 -0.43 -13.72 1.02
C GLY A 48 -1.14 -12.67 0.16
N LEU A 49 -2.41 -12.38 0.47
CA LEU A 49 -3.18 -11.35 -0.24
C LEU A 49 -2.85 -9.93 0.22
N LEU A 50 -2.58 -9.76 1.52
CA LEU A 50 -2.38 -8.43 2.10
C LEU A 50 -0.93 -7.94 2.05
N CYS A 51 0.03 -8.85 1.92
CA CYS A 51 1.46 -8.55 2.05
C CYS A 51 2.25 -8.79 0.76
N ASN A 52 1.63 -8.64 -0.40
CA ASN A 52 2.29 -8.95 -1.66
C ASN A 52 2.80 -7.72 -2.43
N VAL A 53 2.61 -6.53 -1.91
CA VAL A 53 3.19 -5.30 -2.48
C VAL A 53 4.48 -4.98 -1.75
N HIS A 54 5.59 -4.94 -2.46
CA HIS A 54 6.91 -4.75 -1.89
C HIS A 54 7.77 -3.86 -2.78
N THR A 55 8.66 -3.08 -2.18
CA THR A 55 9.62 -2.24 -2.92
C THR A 55 10.66 -3.05 -3.68
N SER A 56 11.01 -4.23 -3.18
CA SER A 56 12.01 -5.09 -3.83
C SER A 56 11.46 -5.76 -5.09
N SER A 57 12.34 -6.04 -6.03
CA SER A 57 12.02 -6.79 -7.25
C SER A 57 11.54 -8.23 -6.98
N ASN A 58 11.76 -8.72 -5.76
CA ASN A 58 11.37 -10.07 -5.34
C ASN A 58 9.99 -10.12 -4.68
N GLY A 59 9.27 -9.01 -4.64
CA GLY A 59 7.91 -8.96 -4.11
C GLY A 59 6.94 -9.80 -4.94
N ASN A 60 5.88 -10.27 -4.32
CA ASN A 60 4.82 -10.99 -5.02
C ASN A 60 3.77 -9.99 -5.53
N PHE A 61 3.75 -9.75 -6.82
CA PHE A 61 2.83 -8.81 -7.48
C PHE A 61 1.67 -9.51 -8.20
N SER A 62 1.31 -10.72 -7.78
CA SER A 62 0.29 -11.54 -8.45
C SER A 62 -1.08 -10.86 -8.57
N GLN A 63 -1.46 -10.03 -7.61
CA GLN A 63 -2.72 -9.28 -7.65
C GLN A 63 -2.62 -8.06 -8.58
N VAL A 64 -1.54 -7.31 -8.45
CA VAL A 64 -1.28 -6.12 -9.27
C VAL A 64 -1.21 -6.49 -10.76
N SER A 65 -0.61 -7.64 -11.08
CA SER A 65 -0.48 -8.13 -12.46
C SER A 65 -1.82 -8.53 -13.10
N GLN A 66 -2.88 -8.63 -12.32
CA GLN A 66 -4.23 -8.94 -12.82
C GLN A 66 -5.10 -7.70 -13.05
N ILE A 67 -4.61 -6.51 -12.74
CA ILE A 67 -5.34 -5.26 -12.95
C ILE A 67 -5.24 -4.89 -14.42
N THR A 68 -6.36 -4.98 -15.14
CA THR A 68 -6.43 -4.74 -16.58
C THR A 68 -6.96 -3.36 -16.96
N HIS A 69 -7.44 -2.59 -16.00
CA HIS A 69 -7.92 -1.24 -16.22
C HIS A 69 -6.81 -0.23 -16.08
N THR A 70 -6.71 0.67 -17.05
CA THR A 70 -5.83 1.85 -16.96
C THR A 70 -6.24 2.70 -15.77
N GLY A 71 -5.28 3.17 -15.02
CA GLY A 71 -5.53 3.94 -13.81
C GLY A 71 -4.44 4.96 -13.52
N ALA A 72 -4.45 5.44 -12.30
CA ALA A 72 -3.42 6.31 -11.77
C ALA A 72 -2.91 5.77 -10.44
N LEU A 73 -1.60 5.89 -10.24
CA LEU A 73 -0.94 5.62 -8.97
C LEU A 73 -0.40 6.94 -8.42
N LEU A 74 -0.64 7.20 -7.14
CA LEU A 74 -0.32 8.46 -6.50
C LEU A 74 0.44 8.21 -5.21
N ILE A 75 1.49 9.00 -4.96
CA ILE A 75 2.32 8.89 -3.76
C ILE A 75 2.91 10.23 -3.37
N GLY A 76 3.13 10.42 -2.07
CA GLY A 76 3.91 11.56 -1.55
C GLY A 76 5.41 11.30 -1.65
N THR A 77 6.19 12.30 -2.05
CA THR A 77 7.63 12.14 -2.25
C THR A 77 8.43 11.97 -0.95
N TYR A 78 7.78 12.17 0.21
CA TYR A 78 8.35 11.91 1.53
C TYR A 78 7.73 10.69 2.22
N ASP A 79 7.01 9.84 1.47
CA ASP A 79 6.41 8.63 2.04
C ASP A 79 7.49 7.69 2.57
N ASN A 80 7.50 7.51 3.90
CA ASN A 80 8.50 6.70 4.59
C ASN A 80 8.17 5.20 4.67
N PHE A 81 7.02 4.78 4.16
CA PHE A 81 6.68 3.36 4.04
C PHE A 81 7.30 2.70 2.79
N THR A 82 8.18 3.39 2.10
CA THR A 82 8.77 3.00 0.82
C THR A 82 10.28 2.77 0.91
N ASP A 83 10.80 2.51 2.09
CA ASP A 83 12.24 2.33 2.37
C ASP A 83 13.11 3.49 1.83
N GLY A 84 12.55 4.70 1.83
CA GLY A 84 13.25 5.92 1.42
C GLY A 84 13.28 6.19 -0.09
N ASP A 85 12.56 5.39 -0.88
CA ASP A 85 12.47 5.58 -2.33
C ASP A 85 11.01 5.54 -2.83
N PRO A 86 10.19 6.58 -2.57
CA PRO A 86 8.80 6.63 -3.03
C PRO A 86 8.64 6.49 -4.54
N SER A 87 9.51 7.13 -5.31
CA SER A 87 9.48 7.07 -6.77
C SER A 87 9.75 5.64 -7.27
N GLY A 88 10.80 5.01 -6.78
CA GLY A 88 11.12 3.63 -7.12
C GLY A 88 10.03 2.66 -6.71
N PHE A 89 9.44 2.84 -5.53
CA PHE A 89 8.33 2.05 -5.04
C PHE A 89 7.13 2.10 -6.01
N LEU A 90 6.69 3.29 -6.38
CA LEU A 90 5.54 3.47 -7.27
C LEU A 90 5.81 2.90 -8.67
N ARG A 91 7.00 3.19 -9.21
CA ARG A 91 7.41 2.67 -10.53
C ARG A 91 7.54 1.17 -10.54
N ASN A 92 8.02 0.57 -9.46
CA ASN A 92 8.11 -0.88 -9.34
C ASN A 92 6.72 -1.54 -9.35
N ILE A 93 5.77 -1.02 -8.58
CA ILE A 93 4.38 -1.51 -8.61
C ILE A 93 3.82 -1.38 -10.04
N ASN A 94 3.96 -0.22 -10.64
CA ASN A 94 3.44 0.05 -11.99
C ASN A 94 4.03 -0.90 -13.03
N SER A 95 5.31 -1.22 -12.93
CA SER A 95 5.99 -2.10 -13.89
C SER A 95 5.42 -3.52 -13.95
N HIS A 96 4.72 -3.95 -12.89
CA HIS A 96 4.08 -5.27 -12.82
C HIS A 96 2.61 -5.25 -13.30
N MET A 97 2.09 -4.08 -13.68
CA MET A 97 0.74 -3.93 -14.19
C MET A 97 0.71 -4.09 -15.71
N PRO A 98 -0.28 -4.83 -16.27
CA PRO A 98 -0.44 -4.95 -17.74
C PRO A 98 -0.61 -3.58 -18.43
N THR A 99 -1.13 -2.61 -17.71
CA THR A 99 -1.42 -1.25 -18.19
C THR A 99 -0.30 -0.26 -17.91
N ALA A 100 0.90 -0.71 -17.56
CA ALA A 100 2.01 0.11 -17.09
C ALA A 100 2.33 1.32 -17.98
N THR A 101 2.30 1.15 -19.30
CA THR A 101 2.60 2.23 -20.26
C THR A 101 1.46 3.25 -20.41
N GLN A 102 0.28 2.94 -19.94
CA GLN A 102 -0.93 3.75 -20.05
C GLN A 102 -1.32 4.41 -18.72
N ASN A 103 -0.77 3.92 -17.62
CA ASN A 103 -1.07 4.43 -16.28
C ASN A 103 -0.41 5.80 -16.05
N HIS A 104 -1.09 6.63 -15.25
CA HIS A 104 -0.55 7.89 -14.78
C HIS A 104 0.13 7.70 -13.42
N LEU A 105 1.36 8.17 -13.29
CA LEU A 105 2.08 8.20 -12.03
C LEU A 105 2.08 9.63 -11.51
N LEU A 106 1.47 9.84 -10.35
CA LEU A 106 1.31 11.16 -9.73
C LEU A 106 2.15 11.24 -8.46
N PHE A 107 3.04 12.21 -8.42
CA PHE A 107 3.90 12.46 -7.27
C PHE A 107 3.48 13.77 -6.61
N ILE A 108 3.15 13.70 -5.33
CA ILE A 108 2.83 14.89 -4.53
C ILE A 108 4.09 15.27 -3.78
N GLU A 109 4.64 16.41 -4.14
CA GLU A 109 5.92 16.87 -3.61
C GLU A 109 5.85 17.28 -2.14
N ARG A 110 6.89 16.92 -1.39
CA ARG A 110 7.12 17.34 -0.01
C ARG A 110 6.00 17.00 0.96
N THR A 111 5.42 15.83 0.79
CA THR A 111 4.43 15.28 1.72
C THR A 111 4.63 13.79 1.89
N GLY A 112 4.19 13.27 3.03
CA GLY A 112 4.32 11.86 3.39
C GLY A 112 3.08 11.04 3.07
N HIS A 113 2.93 9.94 3.80
CA HIS A 113 1.92 8.92 3.57
C HIS A 113 0.47 9.44 3.67
N THR A 114 0.22 10.44 4.50
CA THR A 114 -1.12 11.00 4.73
C THR A 114 -1.38 12.30 3.97
N TYR A 115 -0.47 12.70 3.10
CA TYR A 115 -0.56 13.92 2.27
C TYR A 115 -0.80 15.19 3.08
N GLN A 116 -0.22 15.29 4.28
CA GLN A 116 -0.38 16.46 5.15
C GLN A 116 -0.03 17.75 4.41
N GLN A 117 -0.86 18.77 4.57
CA GLN A 117 -0.75 20.09 3.95
C GLN A 117 -0.89 20.08 2.42
N LYS A 118 -1.22 18.94 1.81
CA LYS A 118 -1.31 18.77 0.36
C LYS A 118 -2.66 18.21 -0.10
N HIS A 119 -3.66 18.15 0.78
CA HIS A 119 -4.95 17.54 0.45
C HIS A 119 -5.64 18.25 -0.73
N GLN A 120 -5.53 19.57 -0.83
CA GLN A 120 -6.06 20.33 -1.96
C GLN A 120 -5.34 19.97 -3.27
N GLU A 121 -4.02 19.88 -3.25
CA GLU A 121 -3.23 19.47 -4.41
C GLU A 121 -3.60 18.06 -4.90
N VAL A 122 -3.79 17.13 -3.97
CA VAL A 122 -4.27 15.77 -4.28
C VAL A 122 -5.63 15.82 -4.96
N ALA A 123 -6.57 16.57 -4.39
CA ALA A 123 -7.91 16.72 -4.96
C ALA A 123 -7.87 17.33 -6.36
N ASP A 124 -7.08 18.37 -6.56
CA ASP A 124 -6.95 19.06 -7.85
C ASP A 124 -6.36 18.13 -8.93
N LYS A 125 -5.34 17.34 -8.59
CA LYS A 125 -4.73 16.36 -9.51
C LYS A 125 -5.72 15.25 -9.89
N ILE A 126 -6.47 14.73 -8.93
CA ILE A 126 -7.51 13.71 -9.19
C ILE A 126 -8.60 14.29 -10.09
N LEU A 127 -9.07 15.50 -9.78
CA LEU A 127 -10.10 16.14 -10.58
C LEU A 127 -9.64 16.41 -12.01
N GLN A 128 -8.42 16.87 -12.20
CA GLN A 128 -7.85 17.09 -13.53
C GLN A 128 -7.78 15.79 -14.33
N LEU A 129 -7.33 14.71 -13.70
CA LEU A 129 -7.23 13.40 -14.32
C LEU A 129 -8.61 12.87 -14.75
N LEU A 130 -9.62 13.03 -13.92
CA LEU A 130 -11.00 12.63 -14.24
C LEU A 130 -11.56 13.43 -15.42
N ARG A 131 -11.26 14.72 -15.50
CA ARG A 131 -11.63 15.56 -16.64
C ARG A 131 -10.94 15.10 -17.93
N ASP A 132 -9.65 14.82 -17.86
CA ASP A 132 -8.87 14.34 -19.01
C ASP A 132 -9.43 13.01 -19.53
N TRP A 133 -9.79 12.10 -18.66
CA TRP A 133 -10.42 10.83 -19.05
C TRP A 133 -11.82 11.01 -19.64
N GLN A 134 -12.60 11.97 -19.15
CA GLN A 134 -13.90 12.30 -19.75
C GLN A 134 -13.75 12.85 -21.16
N GLU A 135 -12.76 13.70 -21.41
CA GLU A 135 -12.50 14.25 -22.74
C GLU A 135 -12.10 13.15 -23.74
N VAL A 136 -11.24 12.22 -23.32
CA VAL A 136 -10.85 11.07 -24.15
C VAL A 136 -12.07 10.19 -24.47
N ALA A 137 -12.97 9.95 -23.51
CA ALA A 137 -14.16 9.11 -23.69
C ALA A 137 -15.19 9.72 -24.64
N LYS A 138 -15.16 11.05 -24.89
CA LYS A 138 -16.05 11.75 -25.84
C LYS A 138 -15.56 11.68 -27.28
N GLN A 139 -14.34 11.24 -27.51
CA GLN A 139 -13.76 11.05 -28.85
C GLN A 139 -14.10 9.65 -29.38
#